data_ad4d5a6e91b39dccc453163a36b14016
#
_entry.id   ad4d5a6e91b39dccc453163a36b14016
#
_cell.length_a   1.000
_cell.length_b   1.000
_cell.length_c   1.000
_cell.angle_alpha   90.00
_cell.angle_beta   90.00
_cell.angle_gamma   90.00
#
_symmetry.space_group_name_H-M   'P 1'
#
loop_
_entity.id
_entity.type
_entity.pdbx_description
1 polymer ?
#
loop_
_entity_poly.entity_id
_entity_poly.type
_entity_poly.pdbx_seq_one_letter_code
_entity_poly.pdbx_strand_id
1 'polypeptide(L)'
;MSEVPRPPTGDEGKLGALLVLLQGAADPFRTVQATYRTWRHEERLREAFRADTEEQKRRGAHIRTFSSVRSGDPGPPETEETVRIWRDGQRIREEHHGGQRDGNYSVADGPLWWVWTEQTGATSNQDDPSVGGGVGQELRVMLNPTPLLSFLRFRVAGNSQVAGRATVTAHATPQPQDPRHGRFLLELHQLGKGADHYQLEVDQERGVLLAVTAIRDEQPFYKITTLAIGFDEPIPAETFQFVPPEGEEIQPTRARERMRPITLTEAQQRAPFTVLMPDRVPTNWRVHCLFIEASQRPPLAAQVSLSYHSDDGHQSISISQMAAADASRHYGNMIDDENWQEVARDGTSVRVRPAEWSQAQAQIERGGTFVFLVSDNLTGDQLATIAAGLRPAPSTDTI
;
A
#
# COMPACT_ATOMS: atom_id res chain seq x y z
N MET A 1 -9.78 -24.76 -48.72
CA MET A 1 -8.61 -23.90 -49.01
C MET A 1 -8.23 -23.29 -47.65
N SER A 2 -7.18 -23.80 -47.04
CA SER A 2 -6.64 -23.19 -45.78
C SER A 2 -5.89 -21.92 -46.16
N GLU A 3 -6.34 -20.81 -45.64
CA GLU A 3 -5.67 -19.53 -45.75
C GLU A 3 -4.28 -19.64 -45.11
N VAL A 4 -3.23 -19.50 -45.88
CA VAL A 4 -1.85 -19.44 -45.37
C VAL A 4 -1.74 -18.16 -44.55
N PRO A 5 -1.35 -18.23 -43.25
CA PRO A 5 -1.20 -17.06 -42.44
C PRO A 5 -0.24 -16.06 -43.09
N ARG A 6 -0.68 -14.82 -43.25
CA ARG A 6 0.15 -13.73 -43.74
C ARG A 6 1.36 -13.56 -42.83
N PRO A 7 2.59 -13.43 -43.34
CA PRO A 7 3.72 -13.12 -42.46
C PRO A 7 3.44 -11.81 -41.76
N PRO A 8 3.76 -11.72 -40.43
CA PRO A 8 3.47 -10.52 -39.62
C PRO A 8 4.15 -9.31 -40.26
N THR A 9 3.45 -8.19 -40.32
CA THR A 9 4.02 -6.89 -40.69
C THR A 9 5.16 -6.54 -39.76
N GLY A 10 6.13 -5.71 -40.19
CA GLY A 10 7.35 -5.43 -39.40
C GLY A 10 7.06 -4.98 -37.94
N ASP A 11 5.95 -4.28 -37.69
CA ASP A 11 5.56 -3.84 -36.34
C ASP A 11 4.88 -4.95 -35.52
N GLU A 12 4.10 -5.82 -36.14
CA GLU A 12 3.52 -7.01 -35.50
C GLU A 12 4.60 -8.02 -35.08
N GLY A 13 5.63 -8.19 -35.92
CA GLY A 13 6.77 -9.03 -35.59
C GLY A 13 7.56 -8.53 -34.39
N LYS A 14 7.75 -7.22 -34.30
CA LYS A 14 8.42 -6.57 -33.14
C LYS A 14 7.61 -6.71 -31.85
N LEU A 15 6.28 -6.54 -31.91
CA LEU A 15 5.41 -6.74 -30.78
C LEU A 15 5.43 -8.19 -30.30
N GLY A 16 5.34 -9.16 -31.22
CA GLY A 16 5.43 -10.58 -30.89
C GLY A 16 6.74 -10.92 -30.19
N ALA A 17 7.88 -10.39 -30.64
CA ALA A 17 9.18 -10.57 -30.00
C ALA A 17 9.22 -9.95 -28.59
N LEU A 18 8.67 -8.75 -28.39
CA LEU A 18 8.55 -8.12 -27.08
C LEU A 18 7.72 -8.96 -26.10
N LEU A 19 6.58 -9.49 -26.54
CA LEU A 19 5.71 -10.29 -25.67
C LEU A 19 6.38 -11.60 -25.25
N VAL A 20 7.11 -12.26 -26.14
CA VAL A 20 7.91 -13.45 -25.84
C VAL A 20 9.01 -13.12 -24.84
N LEU A 21 9.67 -11.98 -25.00
CA LEU A 21 10.73 -11.51 -24.13
C LEU A 21 10.18 -11.26 -22.70
N LEU A 22 9.07 -10.53 -22.56
CA LEU A 22 8.41 -10.28 -21.26
C LEU A 22 7.90 -11.56 -20.60
N GLN A 23 7.42 -12.54 -21.39
CA GLN A 23 6.98 -13.82 -20.87
C GLN A 23 8.16 -14.66 -20.37
N GLY A 24 9.30 -14.59 -21.05
CA GLY A 24 10.53 -15.31 -20.68
C GLY A 24 11.20 -14.78 -19.41
N ALA A 25 10.82 -13.57 -18.94
CA ALA A 25 11.36 -12.96 -17.74
C ALA A 25 10.89 -13.61 -16.42
N ALA A 26 10.00 -14.61 -16.47
CA ALA A 26 9.50 -15.28 -15.26
C ALA A 26 10.61 -16.00 -14.48
N ASP A 27 11.64 -16.51 -15.17
CA ASP A 27 12.80 -17.18 -14.56
C ASP A 27 14.10 -16.90 -15.35
N PRO A 28 14.51 -15.63 -15.49
CA PRO A 28 15.58 -15.24 -16.41
C PRO A 28 16.98 -15.36 -15.80
N PHE A 29 17.12 -15.64 -14.48
CA PHE A 29 18.39 -15.65 -13.78
C PHE A 29 18.30 -16.40 -12.44
N ARG A 30 19.45 -16.89 -11.96
CA ARG A 30 19.58 -17.49 -10.63
C ARG A 30 19.83 -16.42 -9.56
N THR A 31 20.78 -15.53 -9.82
CA THR A 31 21.12 -14.43 -8.93
C THR A 31 20.99 -13.10 -9.66
N VAL A 32 20.65 -12.05 -8.91
CA VAL A 32 20.68 -10.68 -9.40
C VAL A 32 21.18 -9.73 -8.32
N GLN A 33 22.00 -8.77 -8.74
CA GLN A 33 22.41 -7.61 -7.96
C GLN A 33 22.00 -6.39 -8.78
N ALA A 34 21.21 -5.49 -8.20
CA ALA A 34 20.75 -4.33 -8.91
C ALA A 34 20.71 -3.09 -8.01
N THR A 35 20.92 -1.94 -8.63
CA THR A 35 20.72 -0.63 -8.01
C THR A 35 19.74 0.14 -8.87
N TYR A 36 18.64 0.55 -8.26
CA TYR A 36 17.58 1.32 -8.88
C TYR A 36 17.52 2.72 -8.28
N ARG A 37 17.16 3.70 -9.08
CA ARG A 37 16.74 5.01 -8.66
C ARG A 37 15.25 5.12 -8.88
N THR A 38 14.50 5.50 -7.84
CA THR A 38 13.09 5.83 -7.92
C THR A 38 12.93 7.34 -7.75
N TRP A 39 12.13 7.97 -8.59
CA TRP A 39 11.74 9.36 -8.49
C TRP A 39 10.21 9.45 -8.52
N ARG A 40 9.66 10.33 -7.70
CA ARG A 40 8.22 10.59 -7.65
C ARG A 40 7.93 12.06 -7.43
N HIS A 41 6.91 12.54 -8.10
CA HIS A 41 6.33 13.84 -7.86
C HIS A 41 5.09 13.65 -6.99
N GLU A 42 5.18 14.01 -5.72
CA GLU A 42 4.24 13.61 -4.67
C GLU A 42 2.79 14.08 -4.91
N GLU A 43 2.62 15.28 -5.44
CA GLU A 43 1.28 15.82 -5.76
C GLU A 43 0.66 15.08 -6.95
N ARG A 44 1.38 14.97 -8.06
CA ARG A 44 0.90 14.25 -9.26
C ARG A 44 0.62 12.78 -8.98
N LEU A 45 1.45 12.13 -8.15
CA LEU A 45 1.24 10.76 -7.73
C LEU A 45 -0.08 10.61 -6.96
N ARG A 46 -0.37 11.54 -6.03
CA ARG A 46 -1.63 11.57 -5.29
C ARG A 46 -2.83 11.82 -6.21
N GLU A 47 -2.70 12.72 -7.18
CA GLU A 47 -3.74 13.00 -8.18
C GLU A 47 -4.01 11.79 -9.08
N ALA A 48 -2.96 11.13 -9.58
CA ALA A 48 -3.06 9.92 -10.39
C ALA A 48 -3.79 8.80 -9.63
N PHE A 49 -3.40 8.56 -8.38
CA PHE A 49 -4.03 7.56 -7.52
C PHE A 49 -5.52 7.87 -7.26
N ARG A 50 -5.83 9.15 -7.00
CA ARG A 50 -7.22 9.60 -6.80
C ARG A 50 -8.06 9.36 -8.04
N ALA A 51 -7.59 9.80 -9.19
CA ALA A 51 -8.33 9.66 -10.44
C ALA A 51 -8.57 8.19 -10.81
N ASP A 52 -7.60 7.30 -10.58
CA ASP A 52 -7.79 5.86 -10.77
C ASP A 52 -8.84 5.30 -9.79
N THR A 53 -8.80 5.72 -8.53
CA THR A 53 -9.78 5.31 -7.52
C THR A 53 -11.20 5.73 -7.91
N GLU A 54 -11.39 6.97 -8.36
CA GLU A 54 -12.67 7.46 -8.82
C GLU A 54 -13.17 6.75 -10.09
N GLU A 55 -12.26 6.44 -11.02
CA GLU A 55 -12.60 5.65 -12.21
C GLU A 55 -13.05 4.24 -11.84
N GLN A 56 -12.34 3.58 -10.92
CA GLN A 56 -12.71 2.24 -10.45
C GLN A 56 -14.07 2.26 -9.73
N LYS A 57 -14.34 3.27 -8.90
CA LYS A 57 -15.66 3.45 -8.27
C LYS A 57 -16.78 3.64 -9.30
N ARG A 58 -16.57 4.48 -10.33
CA ARG A 58 -17.53 4.66 -11.42
C ARG A 58 -17.84 3.36 -12.16
N ARG A 59 -16.88 2.45 -12.24
CA ARG A 59 -17.04 1.10 -12.83
C ARG A 59 -17.65 0.09 -11.85
N GLY A 60 -18.02 0.49 -10.63
CA GLY A 60 -18.65 -0.36 -9.63
C GLY A 60 -17.67 -1.17 -8.78
N ALA A 61 -16.39 -0.81 -8.75
CA ALA A 61 -15.43 -1.45 -7.85
C ALA A 61 -15.68 -1.02 -6.39
N HIS A 62 -15.75 -1.99 -5.49
CA HIS A 62 -15.74 -1.74 -4.05
C HIS A 62 -14.29 -1.60 -3.58
N ILE A 63 -13.78 -0.37 -3.59
CA ILE A 63 -12.41 -0.09 -3.16
C ILE A 63 -12.44 0.22 -1.67
N ARG A 64 -11.87 -0.67 -0.85
CA ARG A 64 -11.48 -0.35 0.52
C ARG A 64 -10.17 0.43 0.47
N THR A 65 -10.25 1.73 0.53
CA THR A 65 -9.06 2.56 0.63
C THR A 65 -8.65 2.59 2.10
N PHE A 66 -7.67 1.78 2.48
CA PHE A 66 -6.92 2.05 3.70
C PHE A 66 -6.00 3.24 3.38
N SER A 67 -6.50 4.44 3.57
CA SER A 67 -5.63 5.60 3.55
C SER A 67 -4.84 5.60 4.86
N SER A 68 -3.65 5.01 4.86
CA SER A 68 -2.61 5.47 5.76
C SER A 68 -2.22 6.87 5.29
N VAL A 69 -3.07 7.85 5.53
CA VAL A 69 -2.69 9.25 5.40
C VAL A 69 -1.65 9.46 6.48
N ARG A 70 -0.39 9.41 6.11
CA ARG A 70 0.68 9.95 6.94
C ARG A 70 0.36 11.43 7.09
N SER A 71 -0.21 11.81 8.23
CA SER A 71 -0.29 13.19 8.63
C SER A 71 1.14 13.62 8.99
N GLY A 72 1.72 14.40 8.14
CA GLY A 72 3.01 15.04 8.31
C GLY A 72 3.04 16.24 7.39
N ASP A 73 3.95 17.16 7.67
CA ASP A 73 4.30 18.25 6.78
C ASP A 73 4.35 17.71 5.33
N PRO A 74 3.68 18.34 4.35
CA PRO A 74 3.80 17.93 2.98
C PRO A 74 5.29 17.94 2.65
N GLY A 75 5.89 16.76 2.53
CA GLY A 75 7.29 16.59 2.20
C GLY A 75 7.65 17.33 0.91
N PRO A 76 8.91 17.32 0.48
CA PRO A 76 9.32 17.99 -0.74
C PRO A 76 8.43 17.53 -1.91
N PRO A 77 8.12 18.42 -2.86
CA PRO A 77 7.23 18.12 -3.99
C PRO A 77 7.74 16.96 -4.85
N GLU A 78 9.03 16.74 -4.82
CA GLU A 78 9.70 15.62 -5.49
C GLU A 78 10.58 14.86 -4.51
N THR A 79 10.56 13.53 -4.61
CA THR A 79 11.39 12.65 -3.81
C THR A 79 12.19 11.73 -4.71
N GLU A 80 13.46 11.53 -4.35
CA GLU A 80 14.33 10.58 -5.01
C GLU A 80 14.94 9.63 -3.98
N GLU A 81 15.01 8.35 -4.32
CA GLU A 81 15.52 7.30 -3.48
C GLU A 81 16.33 6.30 -4.33
N THR A 82 17.40 5.78 -3.79
CA THR A 82 18.17 4.69 -4.38
C THR A 82 17.88 3.40 -3.60
N VAL A 83 17.53 2.34 -4.32
CA VAL A 83 17.29 1.02 -3.75
C VAL A 83 18.28 0.03 -4.30
N ARG A 84 19.00 -0.67 -3.42
CA ARG A 84 19.88 -1.78 -3.78
C ARG A 84 19.21 -3.10 -3.46
N ILE A 85 19.26 -4.03 -4.39
CA ILE A 85 18.69 -5.36 -4.24
C ILE A 85 19.73 -6.44 -4.55
N TRP A 86 19.77 -7.44 -3.69
CA TRP A 86 20.48 -8.71 -3.93
C TRP A 86 19.46 -9.83 -3.82
N ARG A 87 19.47 -10.71 -4.78
CA ARG A 87 18.61 -11.91 -4.77
C ARG A 87 19.39 -13.16 -5.20
N ASP A 88 19.20 -14.24 -4.46
CA ASP A 88 19.68 -15.59 -4.79
C ASP A 88 18.57 -16.60 -4.45
N GLY A 89 17.82 -17.00 -5.44
CA GLY A 89 16.64 -17.83 -5.26
C GLY A 89 15.59 -17.15 -4.37
N GLN A 90 15.34 -17.69 -3.17
CA GLN A 90 14.42 -17.14 -2.17
C GLN A 90 15.05 -16.16 -1.19
N ARG A 91 16.39 -16.03 -1.22
CA ARG A 91 17.09 -15.07 -0.40
C ARG A 91 17.07 -13.70 -1.05
N ILE A 92 16.69 -12.69 -0.30
CA ILE A 92 16.59 -11.31 -0.78
C ILE A 92 17.18 -10.39 0.28
N ARG A 93 17.95 -9.40 -0.15
CA ARG A 93 18.33 -8.24 0.65
C ARG A 93 17.95 -6.98 -0.11
N GLU A 94 17.40 -6.01 0.59
CA GLU A 94 16.99 -4.71 0.05
C GLU A 94 17.49 -3.61 0.99
N GLU A 95 18.11 -2.57 0.42
CA GLU A 95 18.63 -1.41 1.14
C GLU A 95 18.14 -0.13 0.48
N HIS A 96 17.70 0.83 1.29
CA HIS A 96 17.20 2.12 0.86
C HIS A 96 18.17 3.24 1.22
N HIS A 97 18.43 4.14 0.28
CA HIS A 97 19.32 5.28 0.44
C HIS A 97 18.64 6.54 -0.09
N GLY A 98 18.62 7.56 0.73
CA GLY A 98 17.92 8.82 0.45
C GLY A 98 16.40 8.74 0.67
N GLY A 99 15.75 9.90 0.55
CA GLY A 99 14.30 10.01 0.76
C GLY A 99 13.86 9.72 2.19
N GLN A 100 12.60 9.31 2.32
CA GLN A 100 12.00 9.03 3.63
C GLN A 100 12.40 7.69 4.24
N ARG A 101 13.04 6.82 3.47
CA ARG A 101 13.45 5.47 3.89
C ARG A 101 14.97 5.33 3.99
N ASP A 102 15.69 6.45 4.03
CA ASP A 102 17.14 6.43 4.11
C ASP A 102 17.64 5.55 5.27
N GLY A 103 18.60 4.68 4.99
CA GLY A 103 19.14 3.73 5.95
C GLY A 103 18.25 2.53 6.27
N ASN A 104 17.01 2.46 5.81
CA ASN A 104 16.16 1.29 5.99
C ASN A 104 16.72 0.10 5.19
N TYR A 105 16.65 -1.09 5.75
CA TYR A 105 17.00 -2.31 5.02
C TYR A 105 16.20 -3.52 5.49
N SER A 106 16.12 -4.50 4.62
CA SER A 106 15.40 -5.74 4.88
C SER A 106 16.13 -6.95 4.29
N VAL A 107 15.93 -8.10 4.92
CA VAL A 107 16.45 -9.38 4.47
C VAL A 107 15.33 -10.41 4.55
N ALA A 108 15.26 -11.29 3.55
CA ALA A 108 14.43 -12.49 3.60
C ALA A 108 15.24 -13.73 3.25
N ASP A 109 14.91 -14.86 3.89
CA ASP A 109 15.41 -16.20 3.57
C ASP A 109 14.24 -17.18 3.61
N GLY A 110 13.70 -17.48 2.44
CA GLY A 110 12.47 -18.25 2.31
C GLY A 110 11.28 -17.57 3.01
N PRO A 111 10.63 -18.25 3.99
CA PRO A 111 9.49 -17.67 4.72
C PRO A 111 9.91 -16.69 5.82
N LEU A 112 11.18 -16.67 6.19
CA LEU A 112 11.69 -15.79 7.24
C LEU A 112 12.07 -14.44 6.67
N TRP A 113 11.82 -13.38 7.46
CA TRP A 113 12.23 -12.04 7.10
C TRP A 113 12.62 -11.21 8.31
N TRP A 114 13.45 -10.21 8.07
CA TRP A 114 13.93 -9.21 9.01
C TRP A 114 13.87 -7.85 8.33
N VAL A 115 13.43 -6.85 9.06
CA VAL A 115 13.36 -5.46 8.60
C VAL A 115 13.89 -4.56 9.68
N TRP A 116 14.69 -3.60 9.31
CA TRP A 116 15.05 -2.48 10.16
C TRP A 116 14.58 -1.16 9.55
N THR A 117 13.97 -0.33 10.37
CA THR A 117 13.64 1.06 10.04
C THR A 117 13.91 1.93 11.27
N GLU A 118 14.30 3.18 11.04
CA GLU A 118 14.48 4.13 12.15
C GLU A 118 13.23 4.24 13.02
N GLN A 119 12.03 4.20 12.43
CA GLN A 119 10.76 4.38 13.12
C GLN A 119 10.36 3.17 13.97
N THR A 120 10.60 1.95 13.50
CA THR A 120 10.08 0.73 14.13
C THR A 120 11.15 -0.13 14.80
N GLY A 121 12.43 0.16 14.56
CA GLY A 121 13.53 -0.67 14.98
C GLY A 121 13.64 -1.97 14.17
N ALA A 122 14.42 -2.92 14.68
CA ALA A 122 14.59 -4.22 14.07
C ALA A 122 13.42 -5.15 14.41
N THR A 123 12.77 -5.71 13.40
CA THR A 123 11.63 -6.64 13.54
C THR A 123 11.81 -7.87 12.67
N SER A 124 11.25 -9.01 13.09
CA SER A 124 11.33 -10.28 12.36
C SER A 124 10.08 -11.13 12.60
N ASN A 125 9.78 -12.04 11.66
CA ASN A 125 8.76 -13.08 11.83
C ASN A 125 9.33 -14.44 12.28
N GLN A 126 10.55 -14.50 12.78
CA GLN A 126 11.16 -15.78 13.14
C GLN A 126 10.38 -16.58 14.20
N ASP A 127 9.55 -15.91 15.04
CA ASP A 127 8.68 -16.56 16.01
C ASP A 127 7.37 -17.08 15.40
N ASP A 128 6.95 -16.54 14.24
CA ASP A 128 5.79 -16.99 13.47
C ASP A 128 6.04 -16.83 11.96
N PRO A 129 6.66 -17.82 11.30
CA PRO A 129 6.95 -17.77 9.86
C PRO A 129 5.70 -17.67 8.96
N SER A 130 4.50 -17.88 9.51
CA SER A 130 3.25 -17.72 8.77
C SER A 130 2.88 -16.25 8.51
N VAL A 131 3.51 -15.31 9.22
CA VAL A 131 3.35 -13.89 9.01
C VAL A 131 4.19 -13.48 7.81
N GLY A 132 3.54 -13.21 6.68
CA GLY A 132 4.22 -12.77 5.46
C GLY A 132 4.92 -11.42 5.65
N GLY A 133 6.05 -11.23 4.98
CA GLY A 133 6.78 -9.97 4.87
C GLY A 133 6.69 -9.38 3.47
N GLY A 134 6.90 -8.07 3.35
CA GLY A 134 6.92 -7.35 2.07
C GLY A 134 8.30 -7.26 1.41
N VAL A 135 9.31 -7.99 1.92
CA VAL A 135 10.69 -7.87 1.45
C VAL A 135 10.79 -8.24 -0.03
N GLY A 136 11.44 -7.38 -0.81
CA GLY A 136 11.62 -7.56 -2.26
C GLY A 136 10.34 -7.43 -3.09
N GLN A 137 9.21 -7.08 -2.48
CA GLN A 137 7.94 -6.96 -3.21
C GLN A 137 7.91 -5.70 -4.09
N GLU A 138 8.52 -4.61 -3.63
CA GLU A 138 8.39 -3.28 -4.24
C GLU A 138 8.94 -3.22 -5.68
N LEU A 139 10.05 -3.90 -5.94
CA LEU A 139 10.67 -3.94 -7.26
C LEU A 139 10.51 -5.30 -7.96
N ARG A 140 9.62 -6.14 -7.45
CA ARG A 140 9.37 -7.48 -8.03
C ARG A 140 8.98 -7.41 -9.50
N VAL A 141 8.16 -6.43 -9.86
CA VAL A 141 7.69 -6.24 -11.23
C VAL A 141 8.81 -5.86 -12.20
N MET A 142 9.86 -5.20 -11.70
CA MET A 142 11.04 -4.88 -12.53
C MET A 142 11.78 -6.15 -12.96
N LEU A 143 11.88 -7.12 -12.06
CA LEU A 143 12.57 -8.38 -12.31
C LEU A 143 11.69 -9.47 -12.94
N ASN A 144 10.38 -9.39 -12.75
CA ASN A 144 9.41 -10.29 -13.38
C ASN A 144 8.19 -9.50 -13.89
N PRO A 145 8.26 -8.92 -15.09
CA PRO A 145 7.17 -8.16 -15.68
C PRO A 145 6.09 -9.03 -16.33
N THR A 146 6.21 -10.35 -16.34
CA THR A 146 5.24 -11.27 -16.98
C THR A 146 3.79 -10.98 -16.58
N PRO A 147 3.44 -10.68 -15.29
CA PRO A 147 2.07 -10.35 -14.92
C PRO A 147 1.49 -9.13 -15.66
N LEU A 148 2.33 -8.20 -16.10
CA LEU A 148 1.90 -7.00 -16.83
C LEU A 148 1.21 -7.32 -18.17
N LEU A 149 1.51 -8.48 -18.77
CA LEU A 149 0.87 -8.95 -20.00
C LEU A 149 -0.66 -9.05 -19.88
N SER A 150 -1.17 -9.27 -18.66
CA SER A 150 -2.60 -9.35 -18.40
C SER A 150 -3.26 -7.98 -18.16
N PHE A 151 -2.47 -6.92 -17.91
CA PHE A 151 -2.98 -5.63 -17.46
C PHE A 151 -2.66 -4.48 -18.41
N LEU A 152 -1.68 -4.67 -19.29
CA LEU A 152 -1.22 -3.63 -20.20
C LEU A 152 -1.33 -4.08 -21.66
N ARG A 153 -1.59 -3.11 -22.51
CA ARG A 153 -1.50 -3.24 -23.97
C ARG A 153 -0.21 -2.57 -24.43
N PHE A 154 0.62 -3.29 -25.14
CA PHE A 154 1.96 -2.86 -25.53
C PHE A 154 2.03 -2.39 -26.98
N ARG A 155 2.93 -1.43 -27.26
CA ARG A 155 3.37 -1.00 -28.56
C ARG A 155 4.87 -0.75 -28.53
N VAL A 156 5.63 -1.34 -29.44
CA VAL A 156 7.07 -1.10 -29.57
C VAL A 156 7.32 0.30 -30.11
N ALA A 157 8.16 1.08 -29.45
CA ALA A 157 8.53 2.43 -29.88
C ALA A 157 9.93 2.50 -30.51
N GLY A 158 10.85 1.61 -30.10
CA GLY A 158 12.20 1.60 -30.62
C GLY A 158 13.16 0.77 -29.77
N ASN A 159 14.42 1.07 -29.87
CA ASN A 159 15.49 0.51 -29.04
C ASN A 159 16.24 1.65 -28.31
N SER A 160 16.77 1.32 -27.15
CA SER A 160 17.53 2.25 -26.31
C SER A 160 18.63 1.50 -25.54
N GLN A 161 19.20 2.16 -24.55
CA GLN A 161 20.18 1.56 -23.65
C GLN A 161 19.96 2.08 -22.22
N VAL A 162 19.95 1.19 -21.22
CA VAL A 162 19.87 1.53 -19.80
C VAL A 162 20.92 0.72 -19.04
N ALA A 163 21.66 1.36 -18.14
CA ALA A 163 22.74 0.73 -17.35
C ALA A 163 23.74 -0.08 -18.20
N GLY A 164 24.07 0.42 -19.40
CA GLY A 164 24.97 -0.25 -20.34
C GLY A 164 24.37 -1.44 -21.10
N ARG A 165 23.08 -1.76 -20.91
CA ARG A 165 22.39 -2.89 -21.55
C ARG A 165 21.44 -2.42 -22.66
N ALA A 166 21.38 -3.15 -23.76
CA ALA A 166 20.45 -2.88 -24.85
C ALA A 166 19.00 -3.14 -24.42
N THR A 167 18.10 -2.23 -24.75
CA THR A 167 16.67 -2.32 -24.41
C THR A 167 15.76 -2.19 -25.63
N VAL A 168 14.56 -2.75 -25.49
CA VAL A 168 13.41 -2.42 -26.34
C VAL A 168 12.59 -1.38 -25.59
N THR A 169 12.40 -0.21 -26.21
CA THR A 169 11.48 0.82 -25.69
C THR A 169 10.06 0.45 -26.09
N ALA A 170 9.18 0.33 -25.10
CA ALA A 170 7.76 0.05 -25.31
C ALA A 170 6.89 1.10 -24.64
N HIS A 171 5.80 1.48 -25.31
CA HIS A 171 4.68 2.18 -24.69
C HIS A 171 3.62 1.17 -24.27
N ALA A 172 3.11 1.30 -23.06
CA ALA A 172 2.10 0.41 -22.53
C ALA A 172 0.94 1.21 -21.93
N THR A 173 -0.29 0.84 -22.29
CA THR A 173 -1.52 1.47 -21.78
C THR A 173 -2.32 0.49 -20.93
N PRO A 174 -2.85 0.91 -19.77
CA PRO A 174 -3.69 0.06 -18.95
C PRO A 174 -4.90 -0.47 -19.73
N GLN A 175 -5.18 -1.76 -19.57
CA GLN A 175 -6.39 -2.37 -20.10
C GLN A 175 -7.52 -2.23 -19.06
N PRO A 176 -8.78 -1.97 -19.51
CA PRO A 176 -9.93 -2.00 -18.63
C PRO A 176 -10.02 -3.36 -17.91
N GLN A 177 -10.06 -3.34 -16.60
CA GLN A 177 -10.24 -4.54 -15.78
C GLN A 177 -11.70 -4.66 -15.35
N ASP A 178 -12.20 -5.89 -15.20
CA ASP A 178 -13.52 -6.11 -14.59
C ASP A 178 -13.41 -5.80 -13.09
N PRO A 179 -14.11 -4.78 -12.59
CA PRO A 179 -14.03 -4.36 -11.19
C PRO A 179 -14.49 -5.45 -10.21
N ARG A 180 -15.31 -6.41 -10.65
CA ARG A 180 -15.78 -7.53 -9.83
C ARG A 180 -14.68 -8.52 -9.47
N HIS A 181 -13.60 -8.55 -10.21
CA HIS A 181 -12.47 -9.44 -9.92
C HIS A 181 -11.51 -8.88 -8.86
N GLY A 182 -11.84 -7.74 -8.23
CA GLY A 182 -11.33 -7.21 -6.95
C GLY A 182 -9.84 -7.39 -6.65
N ARG A 183 -9.02 -7.72 -7.63
CA ARG A 183 -7.58 -7.87 -7.43
C ARG A 183 -6.98 -6.48 -7.32
N PHE A 184 -6.47 -6.17 -6.14
CA PHE A 184 -5.50 -5.12 -5.98
C PHE A 184 -4.33 -5.46 -6.92
N LEU A 185 -4.18 -4.68 -8.00
CA LEU A 185 -3.12 -4.89 -8.98
C LEU A 185 -1.82 -4.34 -8.40
N LEU A 186 -1.18 -5.16 -7.55
CA LEU A 186 0.06 -4.80 -6.88
C LEU A 186 1.13 -4.39 -7.89
N GLU A 187 1.17 -5.06 -9.04
CA GLU A 187 2.11 -4.81 -10.12
C GLU A 187 1.96 -3.39 -10.69
N LEU A 188 0.75 -2.94 -10.99
CA LEU A 188 0.51 -1.57 -11.45
C LEU A 188 0.75 -0.54 -10.34
N HIS A 189 0.45 -0.91 -9.08
CA HIS A 189 0.76 -0.04 -7.94
C HIS A 189 2.26 0.20 -7.82
N GLN A 190 3.08 -0.81 -8.05
CA GLN A 190 4.55 -0.72 -8.04
C GLN A 190 5.09 0.14 -9.18
N LEU A 191 4.38 0.26 -10.31
CA LEU A 191 4.78 1.06 -11.47
C LEU A 191 4.23 2.50 -11.48
N GLY A 192 3.51 2.92 -10.44
CA GLY A 192 2.79 4.19 -10.42
C GLY A 192 1.36 4.03 -10.95
N LYS A 193 0.47 3.60 -10.04
CA LYS A 193 -0.96 3.41 -10.33
C LYS A 193 -1.62 4.72 -10.76
N GLY A 194 -2.53 4.63 -11.74
CA GLY A 194 -3.28 5.78 -12.26
C GLY A 194 -2.62 6.46 -13.45
N ALA A 195 -1.57 5.87 -14.02
CA ALA A 195 -0.99 6.34 -15.28
C ALA A 195 -1.96 6.12 -16.45
N ASP A 196 -1.99 7.07 -17.38
CA ASP A 196 -2.65 6.92 -18.67
C ASP A 196 -1.85 5.98 -19.56
N HIS A 197 -0.53 6.08 -19.45
CA HIS A 197 0.40 5.17 -20.14
C HIS A 197 1.74 5.10 -19.41
N TYR A 198 2.50 4.07 -19.75
CA TYR A 198 3.85 3.82 -19.28
C TYR A 198 4.83 3.82 -20.45
N GLN A 199 6.01 4.38 -20.24
CA GLN A 199 7.17 4.10 -21.07
C GLN A 199 8.04 3.08 -20.34
N LEU A 200 8.36 1.96 -21.01
CA LEU A 200 9.09 0.85 -20.45
C LEU A 200 10.36 0.61 -21.25
N GLU A 201 11.46 0.36 -20.56
CA GLU A 201 12.70 -0.10 -21.16
C GLU A 201 12.92 -1.57 -20.78
N VAL A 202 12.75 -2.46 -21.73
CA VAL A 202 12.82 -3.92 -21.55
C VAL A 202 14.19 -4.42 -22.01
N ASP A 203 14.91 -5.07 -21.10
CA ASP A 203 16.22 -5.70 -21.43
C ASP A 203 16.08 -6.71 -22.56
N GLN A 204 16.88 -6.57 -23.61
CA GLN A 204 16.78 -7.42 -24.80
C GLN A 204 17.25 -8.88 -24.58
N GLU A 205 18.04 -9.11 -23.54
CA GLU A 205 18.59 -10.43 -23.23
C GLU A 205 17.71 -11.20 -22.23
N ARG A 206 17.23 -10.52 -21.17
CA ARG A 206 16.59 -11.14 -20.02
C ARG A 206 15.08 -10.85 -19.89
N GLY A 207 14.57 -9.88 -20.65
CA GLY A 207 13.15 -9.50 -20.60
C GLY A 207 12.72 -8.75 -19.35
N VAL A 208 13.64 -8.45 -18.42
CA VAL A 208 13.36 -7.65 -17.22
C VAL A 208 13.19 -6.19 -17.57
N LEU A 209 12.52 -5.42 -16.71
CA LEU A 209 12.41 -3.97 -16.88
C LEU A 209 13.66 -3.29 -16.31
N LEU A 210 14.30 -2.45 -17.13
CA LEU A 210 15.42 -1.63 -16.70
C LEU A 210 15.01 -0.17 -16.42
N ALA A 211 13.92 0.30 -17.00
CA ALA A 211 13.31 1.56 -16.61
C ALA A 211 11.80 1.56 -16.83
N VAL A 212 11.12 2.35 -16.02
CA VAL A 212 9.68 2.63 -16.13
C VAL A 212 9.45 4.10 -15.88
N THR A 213 8.62 4.73 -16.72
CA THR A 213 8.08 6.07 -16.48
C THR A 213 6.57 5.98 -16.55
N ALA A 214 5.88 6.29 -15.45
CA ALA A 214 4.44 6.43 -15.41
C ALA A 214 4.06 7.87 -15.75
N ILE A 215 3.14 8.03 -16.69
CA ILE A 215 2.76 9.31 -17.27
C ILE A 215 1.25 9.46 -17.17
N ARG A 216 0.81 10.65 -16.72
CA ARG A 216 -0.58 11.07 -16.72
C ARG A 216 -0.68 12.50 -17.24
N ASP A 217 -1.67 12.78 -18.09
CA ASP A 217 -1.87 14.10 -18.71
C ASP A 217 -0.55 14.64 -19.30
N GLU A 218 0.18 13.77 -20.04
CA GLU A 218 1.51 14.02 -20.64
C GLU A 218 2.61 14.42 -19.63
N GLN A 219 2.37 14.28 -18.34
CA GLN A 219 3.32 14.61 -17.27
C GLN A 219 3.79 13.34 -16.55
N PRO A 220 5.10 13.10 -16.44
CA PRO A 220 5.63 12.03 -15.61
C PRO A 220 5.37 12.34 -14.14
N PHE A 221 5.00 11.31 -13.38
CA PHE A 221 4.79 11.43 -11.94
C PHE A 221 5.54 10.37 -11.11
N TYR A 222 5.97 9.29 -11.76
CA TYR A 222 6.74 8.23 -11.13
C TYR A 222 7.75 7.65 -12.13
N LYS A 223 8.98 7.43 -11.67
CA LYS A 223 10.05 6.82 -12.50
C LYS A 223 10.82 5.82 -11.66
N ILE A 224 11.17 4.69 -12.28
CA ILE A 224 12.18 3.75 -11.80
C ILE A 224 13.22 3.64 -12.89
N THR A 225 14.49 3.74 -12.53
CA THR A 225 15.60 3.61 -13.48
C THR A 225 16.69 2.74 -12.86
N THR A 226 17.10 1.69 -13.55
CA THR A 226 18.26 0.88 -13.19
C THR A 226 19.53 1.69 -13.39
N LEU A 227 20.34 1.81 -12.34
CA LEU A 227 21.67 2.45 -12.39
C LEU A 227 22.76 1.42 -12.68
N ALA A 228 22.62 0.21 -12.11
CA ALA A 228 23.51 -0.91 -12.32
C ALA A 228 22.73 -2.22 -12.13
N ILE A 229 23.08 -3.25 -12.90
CA ILE A 229 22.51 -4.59 -12.75
C ILE A 229 23.49 -5.65 -13.24
N GLY A 230 23.68 -6.70 -12.43
CA GLY A 230 24.43 -7.91 -12.75
C GLY A 230 23.56 -9.15 -12.53
N PHE A 231 23.71 -10.14 -13.39
CA PHE A 231 22.98 -11.41 -13.33
C PHE A 231 23.94 -12.58 -13.24
N ASP A 232 23.51 -13.63 -12.53
CA ASP A 232 24.20 -14.93 -12.43
C ASP A 232 25.61 -14.83 -11.84
N GLU A 233 25.92 -13.71 -11.19
CA GLU A 233 27.15 -13.51 -10.44
C GLU A 233 27.02 -14.09 -9.01
N PRO A 234 28.08 -14.69 -8.45
CA PRO A 234 28.04 -15.20 -7.09
C PRO A 234 27.84 -14.05 -6.09
N ILE A 235 26.89 -14.23 -5.16
CA ILE A 235 26.64 -13.30 -4.07
C ILE A 235 27.14 -13.94 -2.77
N PRO A 236 28.01 -13.28 -2.00
CA PRO A 236 28.48 -13.79 -0.71
C PRO A 236 27.33 -14.10 0.23
N ALA A 237 27.39 -15.23 0.94
CA ALA A 237 26.29 -15.68 1.81
C ALA A 237 26.00 -14.69 2.95
N GLU A 238 27.03 -13.99 3.44
CA GLU A 238 26.92 -12.94 4.46
C GLU A 238 26.07 -11.75 4.03
N THR A 239 25.92 -11.52 2.71
CA THR A 239 25.01 -10.49 2.18
C THR A 239 23.58 -10.69 2.68
N PHE A 240 23.16 -11.94 2.87
CA PHE A 240 21.79 -12.28 3.32
C PHE A 240 21.68 -12.46 4.84
N GLN A 241 22.70 -12.08 5.59
CA GLN A 241 22.63 -12.05 7.05
C GLN A 241 22.05 -10.71 7.51
N PHE A 242 21.00 -10.76 8.33
CA PHE A 242 20.47 -9.58 8.97
C PHE A 242 21.29 -9.29 10.24
N VAL A 243 21.89 -8.11 10.30
CA VAL A 243 22.63 -7.65 11.47
C VAL A 243 21.95 -6.35 11.92
N PRO A 244 21.25 -6.33 13.07
CA PRO A 244 20.62 -5.10 13.56
C PRO A 244 21.69 -4.05 13.87
N PRO A 245 21.39 -2.76 13.80
CA PRO A 245 22.30 -1.70 14.23
C PRO A 245 22.72 -1.88 15.69
N GLU A 246 23.85 -1.29 16.05
CA GLU A 246 24.39 -1.37 17.40
C GLU A 246 23.35 -0.88 18.45
N GLY A 247 23.12 -1.68 19.47
CA GLY A 247 22.14 -1.42 20.53
C GLY A 247 20.70 -1.77 20.18
N GLU A 248 20.43 -2.27 18.97
CA GLU A 248 19.08 -2.71 18.56
C GLU A 248 18.89 -4.21 18.83
N GLU A 249 17.77 -4.54 19.46
CA GLU A 249 17.32 -5.93 19.60
C GLU A 249 16.26 -6.25 18.56
N ILE A 250 16.33 -7.46 17.98
CA ILE A 250 15.31 -7.92 17.03
C ILE A 250 14.03 -8.22 17.79
N GLN A 251 12.98 -7.48 17.51
CA GLN A 251 11.66 -7.68 18.10
C GLN A 251 10.84 -8.62 17.22
N PRO A 252 10.10 -9.59 17.82
CA PRO A 252 9.19 -10.42 17.05
C PRO A 252 8.09 -9.56 16.42
N THR A 253 7.69 -9.90 15.18
CA THR A 253 6.52 -9.27 14.58
C THR A 253 5.26 -9.78 15.26
N ARG A 254 4.64 -8.95 16.06
CA ARG A 254 3.38 -9.23 16.74
C ARG A 254 2.17 -8.74 15.95
N ALA A 255 2.30 -8.60 14.63
CA ALA A 255 1.24 -8.01 13.81
C ALA A 255 -0.13 -8.70 14.01
N ARG A 256 -0.15 -10.03 14.17
CA ARG A 256 -1.38 -10.78 14.48
C ARG A 256 -1.82 -10.66 15.93
N GLU A 257 -0.88 -10.61 16.88
CA GLU A 257 -1.21 -10.44 18.31
C GLU A 257 -1.68 -9.01 18.60
N ARG A 258 -1.14 -8.02 17.89
CA ARG A 258 -1.51 -6.61 18.06
C ARG A 258 -2.89 -6.25 17.50
N MET A 259 -3.36 -6.95 16.46
CA MET A 259 -4.69 -6.75 15.85
C MET A 259 -5.54 -8.00 16.04
N ARG A 260 -5.76 -8.38 17.28
CA ARG A 260 -6.51 -9.59 17.60
C ARG A 260 -8.01 -9.31 17.57
N PRO A 261 -8.81 -10.12 16.85
CA PRO A 261 -10.25 -10.10 17.04
C PRO A 261 -10.58 -10.48 18.48
N ILE A 262 -11.39 -9.68 19.14
CA ILE A 262 -11.82 -9.88 20.52
C ILE A 262 -13.32 -9.61 20.64
N THR A 263 -13.90 -10.02 21.74
CA THR A 263 -15.27 -9.61 22.08
C THR A 263 -15.28 -8.14 22.54
N LEU A 264 -16.44 -7.52 22.44
CA LEU A 264 -16.63 -6.16 22.93
C LEU A 264 -16.38 -6.06 24.45
N THR A 265 -16.80 -7.07 25.20
CA THR A 265 -16.57 -7.19 26.64
C THR A 265 -15.08 -7.25 26.96
N GLU A 266 -14.32 -8.05 26.22
CA GLU A 266 -12.85 -8.08 26.38
C GLU A 266 -12.21 -6.73 26.02
N ALA A 267 -12.69 -6.06 24.97
CA ALA A 267 -12.21 -4.73 24.59
C ALA A 267 -12.43 -3.71 25.73
N GLN A 268 -13.62 -3.73 26.35
CA GLN A 268 -13.94 -2.87 27.49
C GLN A 268 -13.07 -3.12 28.72
N GLN A 269 -12.71 -4.38 28.97
CA GLN A 269 -11.84 -4.76 30.11
C GLN A 269 -10.38 -4.33 29.89
N ARG A 270 -9.91 -4.34 28.64
CA ARG A 270 -8.51 -4.07 28.30
C ARG A 270 -8.22 -2.62 27.93
N ALA A 271 -9.21 -1.89 27.42
CA ALA A 271 -9.03 -0.51 27.00
C ALA A 271 -8.82 0.41 28.21
N PRO A 272 -7.80 1.29 28.20
CA PRO A 272 -7.60 2.30 29.26
C PRO A 272 -8.54 3.50 29.10
N PHE A 273 -9.59 3.39 28.32
CA PHE A 273 -10.59 4.41 28.01
C PHE A 273 -11.97 3.77 27.89
N THR A 274 -13.03 4.58 27.91
CA THR A 274 -14.39 4.09 27.74
C THR A 274 -14.64 3.69 26.29
N VAL A 275 -14.93 2.42 26.01
CA VAL A 275 -15.32 1.97 24.66
C VAL A 275 -16.73 2.45 24.35
N LEU A 276 -16.89 3.14 23.23
CA LEU A 276 -18.15 3.72 22.78
C LEU A 276 -18.71 2.92 21.60
N MET A 277 -20.03 2.82 21.54
CA MET A 277 -20.76 2.21 20.42
C MET A 277 -21.82 3.18 19.90
N PRO A 278 -22.18 3.12 18.61
CA PRO A 278 -23.35 3.79 18.09
C PRO A 278 -24.62 3.29 18.79
N ASP A 279 -25.48 4.18 19.22
CA ASP A 279 -26.80 3.84 19.80
C ASP A 279 -27.79 3.32 18.71
N ARG A 280 -27.52 3.66 17.46
CA ARG A 280 -28.29 3.25 16.29
C ARG A 280 -27.37 2.77 15.18
N VAL A 281 -27.39 1.49 14.94
CA VAL A 281 -26.81 0.85 13.75
C VAL A 281 -27.93 0.10 13.04
N PRO A 282 -27.99 0.11 11.71
CA PRO A 282 -28.97 -0.72 11.00
C PRO A 282 -28.91 -2.17 11.48
N THR A 283 -30.08 -2.80 11.70
CA THR A 283 -30.19 -4.13 12.31
C THR A 283 -29.57 -5.27 11.48
N ASN A 284 -29.28 -5.01 10.20
CA ASN A 284 -28.67 -5.93 9.26
C ASN A 284 -27.15 -5.72 9.11
N TRP A 285 -26.51 -5.06 10.06
CA TRP A 285 -25.05 -4.83 10.02
C TRP A 285 -24.34 -5.76 11.01
N ARG A 286 -23.24 -6.34 10.55
CA ARG A 286 -22.33 -7.14 11.39
C ARG A 286 -21.22 -6.28 11.95
N VAL A 287 -20.87 -6.49 13.20
CA VAL A 287 -19.78 -5.82 13.87
C VAL A 287 -18.59 -6.76 14.08
N HIS A 288 -17.39 -6.26 13.78
CA HIS A 288 -16.12 -6.88 14.15
C HIS A 288 -15.38 -5.95 15.08
N CYS A 289 -14.90 -6.48 16.19
CA CYS A 289 -14.10 -5.74 17.16
C CYS A 289 -12.65 -6.21 17.10
N LEU A 290 -11.73 -5.27 16.99
CA LEU A 290 -10.29 -5.49 17.07
C LEU A 290 -9.72 -4.65 18.22
N PHE A 291 -8.79 -5.22 18.96
CA PHE A 291 -8.02 -4.51 19.95
C PHE A 291 -6.54 -4.47 19.54
N ILE A 292 -5.95 -3.29 19.65
CA ILE A 292 -4.54 -3.04 19.40
C ILE A 292 -3.92 -2.64 20.74
N GLU A 293 -2.94 -3.41 21.20
CA GLU A 293 -2.24 -3.09 22.44
C GLU A 293 -1.30 -1.90 22.27
N ALA A 294 -1.16 -1.13 23.36
CA ALA A 294 -0.14 -0.09 23.41
C ALA A 294 1.26 -0.67 23.25
N SER A 295 2.12 0.04 22.56
CA SER A 295 3.50 -0.35 22.33
C SER A 295 4.42 0.86 22.48
N GLN A 296 5.61 0.63 23.04
CA GLN A 296 6.64 1.68 23.11
C GLN A 296 7.38 1.83 21.78
N ARG A 297 7.49 0.72 21.00
CA ARG A 297 8.21 0.71 19.72
C ARG A 297 7.57 -0.30 18.75
N PRO A 298 7.05 0.14 17.60
CA PRO A 298 6.76 1.55 17.30
C PRO A 298 5.79 2.12 18.34
N PRO A 299 5.86 3.42 18.64
CA PRO A 299 4.98 4.02 19.62
C PRO A 299 3.53 3.96 19.14
N LEU A 300 2.74 3.10 19.78
CA LEU A 300 1.32 2.92 19.49
C LEU A 300 0.51 3.12 20.77
N ALA A 301 -0.57 3.87 20.68
CA ALA A 301 -1.58 3.92 21.72
C ALA A 301 -2.43 2.65 21.73
N ALA A 302 -2.98 2.28 22.88
CA ALA A 302 -4.02 1.27 22.94
C ALA A 302 -5.22 1.74 22.10
N GLN A 303 -5.76 0.87 21.25
CA GLN A 303 -6.83 1.22 20.33
C GLN A 303 -7.89 0.12 20.26
N VAL A 304 -9.16 0.52 20.20
CA VAL A 304 -10.27 -0.34 19.85
C VAL A 304 -10.78 0.08 18.48
N SER A 305 -10.90 -0.87 17.55
CA SER A 305 -11.48 -0.64 16.23
C SER A 305 -12.74 -1.49 16.08
N LEU A 306 -13.86 -0.83 15.80
CA LEU A 306 -15.14 -1.47 15.49
C LEU A 306 -15.40 -1.29 13.98
N SER A 307 -15.56 -2.38 13.27
CA SER A 307 -15.92 -2.36 11.85
C SER A 307 -17.33 -2.90 11.68
N TYR A 308 -18.22 -2.08 11.18
CA TYR A 308 -19.60 -2.43 10.86
C TYR A 308 -19.73 -2.63 9.36
N HIS A 309 -20.36 -3.70 8.94
CA HIS A 309 -20.59 -4.03 7.52
C HIS A 309 -22.05 -4.42 7.33
N SER A 310 -22.70 -3.88 6.29
CA SER A 310 -24.00 -4.34 5.84
C SER A 310 -23.92 -5.78 5.33
N ASP A 311 -25.01 -6.54 5.43
CA ASP A 311 -25.07 -7.95 4.99
C ASP A 311 -24.76 -8.13 3.50
N ASP A 312 -25.11 -7.14 2.67
CA ASP A 312 -24.79 -7.11 1.24
C ASP A 312 -23.34 -6.68 0.95
N GLY A 313 -22.58 -6.28 1.98
CA GLY A 313 -21.20 -5.83 1.86
C GLY A 313 -21.01 -4.45 1.21
N HIS A 314 -22.11 -3.77 0.86
CA HIS A 314 -22.05 -2.49 0.14
C HIS A 314 -21.78 -1.27 1.02
N GLN A 315 -22.05 -1.37 2.31
CA GLN A 315 -21.83 -0.27 3.25
C GLN A 315 -20.93 -0.71 4.39
N SER A 316 -20.03 0.16 4.82
CA SER A 316 -19.16 -0.08 5.94
C SER A 316 -18.82 1.20 6.70
N ILE A 317 -18.64 1.06 8.01
CA ILE A 317 -18.11 2.10 8.88
C ILE A 317 -16.97 1.50 9.69
N SER A 318 -15.86 2.19 9.73
CA SER A 318 -14.76 1.90 10.65
C SER A 318 -14.74 2.96 11.74
N ILE A 319 -14.72 2.54 12.99
CA ILE A 319 -14.71 3.39 14.19
C ILE A 319 -13.48 3.05 15.00
N SER A 320 -12.48 3.91 14.97
CA SER A 320 -11.26 3.75 15.76
C SER A 320 -11.34 4.61 17.01
N GLN A 321 -10.98 4.05 18.16
CA GLN A 321 -11.10 4.67 19.47
C GLN A 321 -9.82 4.53 20.28
N MET A 322 -9.43 5.58 20.98
CA MET A 322 -8.28 5.61 21.86
C MET A 322 -8.48 6.64 22.99
N ALA A 323 -7.58 6.66 23.97
CA ALA A 323 -7.57 7.74 24.93
C ALA A 323 -7.34 9.09 24.24
N ALA A 324 -8.11 10.11 24.59
CA ALA A 324 -8.01 11.43 23.97
C ALA A 324 -6.61 12.03 24.10
N ALA A 325 -5.91 11.77 25.19
CA ALA A 325 -4.52 12.20 25.41
C ALA A 325 -3.50 11.62 24.41
N ASP A 326 -3.85 10.50 23.75
CA ASP A 326 -2.97 9.84 22.78
C ASP A 326 -3.30 10.22 21.32
N ALA A 327 -4.44 10.88 21.08
CA ALA A 327 -4.95 11.15 19.73
C ALA A 327 -3.97 11.97 18.89
N SER A 328 -3.44 13.08 19.42
CA SER A 328 -2.49 13.94 18.70
C SER A 328 -1.18 13.20 18.37
N ARG A 329 -0.71 12.32 19.27
CA ARG A 329 0.47 11.49 19.00
C ARG A 329 0.23 10.48 17.88
N HIS A 330 -0.98 9.90 17.82
CA HIS A 330 -1.33 8.86 16.85
C HIS A 330 -1.67 9.42 15.48
N TYR A 331 -2.48 10.48 15.44
CA TYR A 331 -2.99 11.07 14.20
C TYR A 331 -2.22 12.31 13.74
N GLY A 332 -1.34 12.87 14.60
CA GLY A 332 -0.56 14.07 14.29
C GLY A 332 -1.44 15.24 13.85
N ASN A 333 -1.00 15.98 12.85
CA ASN A 333 -1.71 17.15 12.34
C ASN A 333 -3.06 16.80 11.65
N MET A 334 -3.35 15.51 11.40
CA MET A 334 -4.59 15.11 10.73
C MET A 334 -5.85 15.51 11.52
N ILE A 335 -5.78 15.52 12.86
CA ILE A 335 -6.92 15.88 13.69
C ILE A 335 -7.12 17.40 13.84
N ASP A 336 -6.09 18.19 13.51
CA ASP A 336 -6.08 19.65 13.65
C ASP A 336 -6.07 20.38 12.30
N ASP A 337 -6.20 19.65 11.20
CA ASP A 337 -6.24 20.17 9.83
C ASP A 337 -7.44 21.16 9.66
N GLU A 338 -7.22 22.26 8.96
CA GLU A 338 -8.20 23.30 8.66
C GLU A 338 -9.41 22.83 7.84
N ASN A 339 -9.31 21.67 7.19
CA ASN A 339 -10.39 21.10 6.38
C ASN A 339 -11.51 20.44 7.21
N TRP A 340 -11.41 20.41 8.55
CA TRP A 340 -12.48 19.93 9.39
C TRP A 340 -13.55 21.00 9.59
N GLN A 341 -14.82 20.60 9.38
CA GLN A 341 -15.99 21.43 9.60
C GLN A 341 -16.70 21.00 10.88
N GLU A 342 -17.04 21.94 11.76
CA GLU A 342 -17.85 21.66 12.92
C GLU A 342 -19.33 21.58 12.58
N VAL A 343 -19.97 20.48 12.96
CA VAL A 343 -21.40 20.21 12.75
C VAL A 343 -22.05 19.86 14.09
N ALA A 344 -23.07 20.61 14.47
CA ALA A 344 -23.86 20.29 15.66
C ALA A 344 -24.92 19.22 15.31
N ARG A 345 -24.97 18.13 16.10
CA ARG A 345 -25.99 17.06 16.04
C ARG A 345 -26.41 16.69 17.44
N ASP A 346 -27.71 16.72 17.71
CA ASP A 346 -28.29 16.37 19.03
C ASP A 346 -27.59 17.04 20.22
N GLY A 347 -27.22 18.34 20.06
CA GLY A 347 -26.52 19.12 21.07
C GLY A 347 -25.03 18.76 21.25
N THR A 348 -24.48 17.95 20.36
CA THR A 348 -23.06 17.53 20.36
C THR A 348 -22.34 18.14 19.17
N SER A 349 -21.18 18.76 19.37
CA SER A 349 -20.29 19.20 18.29
C SER A 349 -19.50 17.99 17.77
N VAL A 350 -19.56 17.76 16.46
CA VAL A 350 -18.80 16.73 15.75
C VAL A 350 -18.01 17.41 14.64
N ARG A 351 -16.75 17.11 14.51
CA ARG A 351 -15.94 17.58 13.38
C ARG A 351 -16.06 16.58 12.23
N VAL A 352 -16.42 17.06 11.06
CA VAL A 352 -16.59 16.24 9.85
C VAL A 352 -15.69 16.73 8.74
N ARG A 353 -15.24 15.80 7.92
CA ARG A 353 -14.56 16.06 6.66
C ARG A 353 -15.38 15.38 5.56
N PRO A 354 -15.98 16.15 4.64
CA PRO A 354 -16.75 15.59 3.53
C PRO A 354 -15.88 14.71 2.63
N ALA A 355 -16.52 13.81 1.88
CA ALA A 355 -15.85 12.84 1.01
C ALA A 355 -15.22 13.44 -0.26
N GLU A 356 -14.70 14.65 -0.21
CA GLU A 356 -14.05 15.30 -1.37
C GLU A 356 -12.86 14.49 -1.92
N TRP A 357 -12.32 13.57 -1.13
CA TRP A 357 -11.06 12.89 -1.41
C TRP A 357 -11.12 11.36 -1.47
N SER A 358 -12.20 10.71 -1.11
CA SER A 358 -12.49 9.27 -1.21
C SER A 358 -13.36 8.70 -0.09
N GLN A 359 -13.25 9.20 1.14
CA GLN A 359 -13.96 8.70 2.32
C GLN A 359 -14.49 9.88 3.14
N ALA A 360 -15.73 9.80 3.57
CA ALA A 360 -16.22 10.70 4.59
C ALA A 360 -15.57 10.34 5.94
N GLN A 361 -15.22 11.36 6.70
CA GLN A 361 -14.58 11.21 8.00
C GLN A 361 -15.34 12.03 9.05
N ALA A 362 -15.37 11.52 10.28
CA ALA A 362 -15.86 12.27 11.41
C ALA A 362 -14.96 12.02 12.62
N GLN A 363 -14.84 13.01 13.51
CA GLN A 363 -14.14 12.88 14.78
C GLN A 363 -14.88 13.55 15.90
N ILE A 364 -14.78 12.95 17.07
CA ILE A 364 -15.40 13.44 18.30
C ILE A 364 -14.58 13.01 19.50
N GLU A 365 -14.57 13.85 20.54
CA GLU A 365 -14.11 13.47 21.86
C GLU A 365 -15.30 13.36 22.81
N ARG A 366 -15.39 12.24 23.54
CA ARG A 366 -16.44 12.00 24.51
C ARG A 366 -15.94 11.21 25.73
N GLY A 367 -16.06 11.78 26.92
CA GLY A 367 -15.69 11.10 28.17
C GLY A 367 -14.23 10.65 28.20
N GLY A 368 -13.30 11.44 27.65
CA GLY A 368 -11.87 11.12 27.58
C GLY A 368 -11.48 10.10 26.50
N THR A 369 -12.45 9.69 25.65
CA THR A 369 -12.22 8.83 24.48
C THR A 369 -12.27 9.69 23.21
N PHE A 370 -11.19 9.65 22.44
CA PHE A 370 -11.18 10.16 21.08
C PHE A 370 -11.68 9.08 20.13
N VAL A 371 -12.60 9.45 19.25
CA VAL A 371 -13.20 8.55 18.25
C VAL A 371 -13.05 9.11 16.85
N PHE A 372 -12.54 8.29 15.95
CA PHE A 372 -12.37 8.59 14.55
C PHE A 372 -13.21 7.63 13.71
N LEU A 373 -14.14 8.17 12.91
CA LEU A 373 -15.05 7.41 12.06
C LEU A 373 -14.68 7.63 10.59
N VAL A 374 -14.71 6.54 9.82
CA VAL A 374 -14.45 6.57 8.37
C VAL A 374 -15.47 5.71 7.64
N SER A 375 -15.98 6.19 6.52
CA SER A 375 -16.84 5.40 5.63
C SER A 375 -16.62 5.78 4.15
N ASP A 376 -16.64 4.77 3.29
CA ASP A 376 -16.60 4.94 1.83
C ASP A 376 -17.97 5.31 1.25
N ASN A 377 -19.05 5.05 1.97
CA ASN A 377 -20.41 5.02 1.42
C ASN A 377 -21.38 5.93 2.15
N LEU A 378 -20.99 6.47 3.31
CA LEU A 378 -21.79 7.43 4.06
C LEU A 378 -21.30 8.85 3.84
N THR A 379 -22.23 9.80 3.97
CA THR A 379 -21.88 11.24 3.94
C THR A 379 -21.31 11.70 5.28
N GLY A 380 -20.63 12.86 5.28
CA GLY A 380 -20.17 13.48 6.53
C GLY A 380 -21.30 13.72 7.53
N ASP A 381 -22.48 14.13 7.05
CA ASP A 381 -23.69 14.33 7.88
C ASP A 381 -24.19 13.04 8.52
N GLN A 382 -24.18 11.92 7.78
CA GLN A 382 -24.52 10.60 8.32
C GLN A 382 -23.53 10.16 9.38
N LEU A 383 -22.22 10.34 9.13
CA LEU A 383 -21.19 10.06 10.11
C LEU A 383 -21.30 10.96 11.35
N ALA A 384 -21.66 12.25 11.19
CA ALA A 384 -21.89 13.16 12.31
C ALA A 384 -23.04 12.68 13.19
N THR A 385 -24.12 12.17 12.58
CA THR A 385 -25.27 11.61 13.31
C THR A 385 -24.89 10.37 14.11
N ILE A 386 -24.10 9.47 13.50
CA ILE A 386 -23.58 8.28 14.18
C ILE A 386 -22.64 8.66 15.33
N ALA A 387 -21.73 9.60 15.09
CA ALA A 387 -20.78 10.08 16.10
C ALA A 387 -21.48 10.73 17.29
N ALA A 388 -22.50 11.55 17.06
CA ALA A 388 -23.32 12.15 18.11
C ALA A 388 -24.10 11.12 18.94
N GLY A 389 -24.50 10.00 18.29
CA GLY A 389 -25.18 8.87 18.93
C GLY A 389 -24.29 7.88 19.66
N LEU A 390 -22.97 8.11 19.75
CA LEU A 390 -22.07 7.21 20.47
C LEU A 390 -22.39 7.19 21.97
N ARG A 391 -22.47 5.99 22.56
CA ARG A 391 -22.73 5.76 24.00
C ARG A 391 -21.73 4.74 24.54
N PRO A 392 -21.45 4.74 25.86
CA PRO A 392 -20.69 3.64 26.46
C PRO A 392 -21.26 2.29 26.07
N ALA A 393 -20.42 1.38 25.69
CA ALA A 393 -20.85 0.04 25.33
C ALA A 393 -21.47 -0.66 26.56
N PRO A 394 -22.55 -1.44 26.39
CA PRO A 394 -23.20 -2.14 27.49
C PRO A 394 -22.24 -3.13 28.15
N SER A 395 -22.34 -3.26 29.47
CA SER A 395 -21.44 -4.09 30.30
C SER A 395 -21.76 -5.59 30.29
N THR A 396 -22.70 -6.04 29.48
CA THR A 396 -23.14 -7.45 29.41
C THR A 396 -23.10 -8.00 27.99
N ASP A 397 -22.67 -9.26 27.85
CA ASP A 397 -22.58 -10.06 26.62
C ASP A 397 -23.95 -10.30 25.97
N THR A 398 -24.70 -9.29 25.66
CA THR A 398 -25.96 -9.42 24.94
C THR A 398 -25.83 -8.81 23.55
N ILE A 399 -25.16 -9.53 22.67
CA ILE A 399 -25.27 -9.36 21.21
C ILE A 399 -25.38 -10.74 20.60
#